data_19de65264270b9ae55a8aed6e45ab5ec
#
_entry.id   19de65264270b9ae55a8aed6e45ab5ec
#
_cell.length_a   1.000
_cell.length_b   1.000
_cell.length_c   1.000
_cell.angle_alpha   90.00
_cell.angle_beta   90.00
_cell.angle_gamma   90.00
#
_symmetry.space_group_name_H-M   'P 1'
#
loop_
_entity.id
_entity.type
_entity.pdbx_description
1 polymer ?
#
loop_
_entity_poly.entity_id
_entity_poly.type
_entity_poly.pdbx_seq_one_letter_code
_entity_poly.pdbx_strand_id
1 'polypeptide(L)'
;MPLLVSGQMRVPQIPKEDLALTNKQAIEVFGALRGVSHRCKEVVFPIYSFRSRIAYGVSIGKDRVIAKASEVAIQANLVTLSKENESVRLTVIGAYPDHDLVVLSAPGLGAPAAQWSDSSTLEEGSFLTAIRPDGEAQAMGVLSVHERSLRQADQGYLGVAIDPREMGEGVVISSVFKDSAAHKAGIIPGDTLLKIKGKIVKGYYEVSTMLRRLKVGEKPELLIVREGKPRLVFPTLQPRQVQQYESRRMKSMDGEQNRVRSNFSNVLQSDMELGVEDTGLPVADLEGRIVGVVIARAGRISTLILPGEEMRELLSKEPQEIDMKPNRPIRRTRRSAEPMSNDDRAELLRKLQDLLEGG
;
A
#
# COMPACT_ATOMS: atom_id res chain seq x y z
N MET A 1 56.74 5.87 11.61
CA MET A 1 55.47 5.16 11.41
C MET A 1 54.43 5.74 12.35
N PRO A 2 53.44 6.48 11.87
CA PRO A 2 52.33 6.91 12.72
C PRO A 2 51.24 5.85 12.70
N LEU A 3 50.82 5.44 13.90
CA LEU A 3 49.69 4.56 14.15
C LEU A 3 48.36 5.24 13.70
N LEU A 4 47.73 4.67 12.71
CA LEU A 4 46.35 4.98 12.35
C LEU A 4 45.42 4.48 13.47
N VAL A 5 44.94 5.38 14.31
CA VAL A 5 43.84 5.11 15.24
C VAL A 5 42.56 5.10 14.42
N SER A 6 42.01 3.91 14.15
CA SER A 6 40.69 3.76 13.58
C SER A 6 39.66 4.23 14.60
N GLY A 7 39.20 5.45 14.46
CA GLY A 7 38.06 5.98 15.20
C GLY A 7 36.78 5.24 14.76
N GLN A 8 36.39 4.22 15.49
CA GLN A 8 35.02 3.70 15.37
C GLN A 8 34.08 4.81 15.80
N MET A 9 33.32 5.38 14.86
CA MET A 9 32.17 6.21 15.20
C MET A 9 31.23 5.37 16.05
N ARG A 10 31.18 5.61 17.36
CA ARG A 10 30.16 5.06 18.23
C ARG A 10 28.86 5.74 17.85
N VAL A 11 27.97 5.03 17.19
CA VAL A 11 26.59 5.48 17.01
C VAL A 11 26.01 5.67 18.42
N PRO A 12 25.49 6.87 18.77
CA PRO A 12 24.87 7.09 20.06
C PRO A 12 23.77 6.06 20.25
N GLN A 13 23.85 5.25 21.31
CA GLN A 13 22.77 4.34 21.65
C GLN A 13 21.67 5.14 22.35
N ILE A 14 20.48 5.13 21.77
CA ILE A 14 19.29 5.71 22.40
C ILE A 14 19.02 4.91 23.67
N PRO A 15 18.84 5.55 24.85
CA PRO A 15 18.45 4.87 26.08
C PRO A 15 17.18 4.04 25.88
N LYS A 16 17.08 2.89 26.56
CA LYS A 16 15.92 1.99 26.39
C LYS A 16 14.57 2.65 26.73
N GLU A 17 14.57 3.58 27.67
CA GLU A 17 13.44 4.41 28.06
C GLU A 17 13.03 5.38 26.93
N ASP A 18 13.99 5.92 26.17
CA ASP A 18 13.69 6.81 25.04
C ASP A 18 13.31 6.03 23.76
N LEU A 19 13.71 4.76 23.65
CA LEU A 19 13.27 3.88 22.55
C LEU A 19 11.74 3.69 22.54
N ALA A 20 11.08 3.67 23.70
CA ALA A 20 9.63 3.61 23.77
C ALA A 20 8.99 4.88 23.20
N LEU A 21 9.58 6.05 23.45
CA LEU A 21 9.10 7.35 22.96
C LEU A 21 9.32 7.55 21.46
N THR A 22 10.29 6.86 20.86
CA THR A 22 10.56 6.91 19.41
C THR A 22 9.67 5.96 18.60
N ASN A 23 8.93 5.06 19.29
CA ASN A 23 8.02 4.16 18.63
C ASN A 23 6.66 4.83 18.41
N LYS A 24 6.32 5.17 17.17
CA LYS A 24 5.02 5.72 16.78
C LYS A 24 3.83 4.79 17.09
N GLN A 25 4.09 3.57 17.48
CA GLN A 25 3.11 2.58 17.95
C GLN A 25 3.14 2.41 19.47
N ALA A 26 3.64 3.38 20.22
CA ALA A 26 3.63 3.36 21.67
C ALA A 26 2.20 3.43 22.23
N ILE A 27 1.98 2.75 23.35
CA ILE A 27 0.66 2.68 24.01
C ILE A 27 0.14 4.09 24.36
N GLU A 28 1.03 5.00 24.72
CA GLU A 28 0.71 6.39 25.06
C GLU A 28 0.16 7.15 23.86
N VAL A 29 0.72 6.93 22.67
CA VAL A 29 0.25 7.52 21.42
C VAL A 29 -1.14 6.99 21.07
N PHE A 30 -1.34 5.68 21.18
CA PHE A 30 -2.66 5.08 20.96
C PHE A 30 -3.68 5.54 22.01
N GLY A 31 -3.25 5.74 23.26
CA GLY A 31 -4.09 6.32 24.31
C GLY A 31 -4.57 7.73 23.98
N ALA A 32 -3.71 8.56 23.39
CA ALA A 32 -4.07 9.91 22.95
C ALA A 32 -5.06 9.91 21.76
N LEU A 33 -5.03 8.86 20.93
CA LEU A 33 -5.93 8.72 19.76
C LEU A 33 -7.33 8.19 20.12
N ARG A 34 -7.60 7.75 21.36
CA ARG A 34 -8.91 7.18 21.75
C ARG A 34 -10.08 8.11 21.45
N GLY A 35 -9.91 9.42 21.66
CA GLY A 35 -10.95 10.41 21.37
C GLY A 35 -11.28 10.52 19.88
N VAL A 36 -10.28 10.30 19.03
CA VAL A 36 -10.38 10.30 17.57
C VAL A 36 -11.05 9.02 17.07
N SER A 37 -10.55 7.88 17.55
CA SER A 37 -10.92 6.57 17.06
C SER A 37 -12.32 6.13 17.49
N HIS A 38 -12.81 6.61 18.62
CA HIS A 38 -14.12 6.23 19.16
C HIS A 38 -15.29 6.54 18.21
N ARG A 39 -15.18 7.60 17.41
CA ARG A 39 -16.21 8.01 16.43
C ARG A 39 -16.38 7.03 15.28
N CYS A 40 -15.33 6.28 14.94
CA CYS A 40 -15.31 5.40 13.78
C CYS A 40 -15.66 3.94 14.11
N LYS A 41 -15.65 3.53 15.38
CA LYS A 41 -15.87 2.14 15.80
C LYS A 41 -17.22 1.56 15.40
N GLU A 42 -18.23 2.42 15.22
CA GLU A 42 -19.60 1.98 14.92
C GLU A 42 -19.80 1.51 13.49
N VAL A 43 -18.86 1.82 12.61
CA VAL A 43 -18.96 1.55 11.18
C VAL A 43 -18.01 0.47 10.69
N VAL A 44 -17.07 -0.01 11.52
CA VAL A 44 -16.09 -1.02 11.13
C VAL A 44 -16.38 -2.38 11.76
N PHE A 45 -16.25 -3.45 10.95
CA PHE A 45 -16.61 -4.80 11.33
C PHE A 45 -15.56 -5.80 10.88
N PRO A 46 -15.12 -6.75 11.74
CA PRO A 46 -14.21 -7.81 11.34
C PRO A 46 -14.94 -8.81 10.44
N ILE A 47 -14.31 -9.25 9.39
CA ILE A 47 -14.83 -10.28 8.50
C ILE A 47 -14.05 -11.56 8.71
N TYR A 48 -14.78 -12.61 9.04
CA TYR A 48 -14.23 -13.94 9.27
C TYR A 48 -14.64 -14.90 8.16
N SER A 49 -13.73 -15.77 7.79
CA SER A 49 -14.01 -17.00 7.08
C SER A 49 -13.69 -18.17 8.00
N PHE A 50 -14.71 -18.97 8.36
CA PHE A 50 -14.61 -19.96 9.43
C PHE A 50 -14.18 -19.32 10.77
N ARG A 51 -12.95 -19.57 11.23
CA ARG A 51 -12.41 -19.06 12.51
C ARG A 51 -11.32 -18.01 12.34
N SER A 52 -10.96 -17.67 11.10
CA SER A 52 -9.87 -16.74 10.82
C SER A 52 -10.42 -15.40 10.36
N ARG A 53 -9.97 -14.31 10.97
CA ARG A 53 -10.21 -12.97 10.43
C ARG A 53 -9.40 -12.84 9.14
N ILE A 54 -10.06 -12.40 8.07
CA ILE A 54 -9.46 -12.29 6.73
C ILE A 54 -9.36 -10.85 6.26
N ALA A 55 -10.22 -9.98 6.76
CA ALA A 55 -10.28 -8.57 6.42
C ALA A 55 -11.15 -7.83 7.46
N TYR A 56 -11.29 -6.54 7.25
CA TYR A 56 -12.37 -5.73 7.82
C TYR A 56 -13.32 -5.26 6.73
N GLY A 57 -14.48 -4.80 7.13
CA GLY A 57 -15.43 -4.15 6.27
C GLY A 57 -16.00 -2.92 6.94
N VAL A 58 -16.42 -1.96 6.13
CA VAL A 58 -17.03 -0.71 6.60
C VAL A 58 -18.50 -0.72 6.24
N SER A 59 -19.35 -0.38 7.21
CA SER A 59 -20.79 -0.26 6.98
C SER A 59 -21.12 0.90 6.04
N ILE A 60 -21.92 0.63 5.05
CA ILE A 60 -22.49 1.62 4.14
C ILE A 60 -24.00 1.83 4.39
N GLY A 61 -24.48 1.37 5.55
CA GLY A 61 -25.89 1.42 5.96
C GLY A 61 -26.76 0.37 5.28
N LYS A 62 -28.03 0.31 5.70
CA LYS A 62 -29.04 -0.63 5.15
C LYS A 62 -28.56 -2.09 5.18
N ASP A 63 -27.95 -2.49 6.31
CA ASP A 63 -27.39 -3.83 6.48
C ASP A 63 -26.42 -4.26 5.35
N ARG A 64 -25.61 -3.32 4.89
CA ARG A 64 -24.58 -3.56 3.88
C ARG A 64 -23.21 -3.15 4.38
N VAL A 65 -22.21 -3.95 4.01
CA VAL A 65 -20.80 -3.74 4.36
C VAL A 65 -19.98 -3.78 3.07
N ILE A 66 -19.03 -2.86 2.93
CA ILE A 66 -18.06 -2.86 1.84
C ILE A 66 -16.72 -3.37 2.34
N ALA A 67 -16.06 -4.21 1.55
CA ALA A 67 -14.80 -4.85 1.91
C ALA A 67 -13.93 -5.08 0.67
N LYS A 68 -12.65 -5.47 0.88
CA LYS A 68 -11.72 -5.80 -0.21
C LYS A 68 -12.14 -7.09 -0.91
N ALA A 69 -12.44 -7.01 -2.21
CA ALA A 69 -12.97 -8.12 -2.99
C ALA A 69 -11.98 -9.29 -3.10
N SER A 70 -10.72 -9.03 -3.40
CA SER A 70 -9.69 -10.07 -3.58
C SER A 70 -9.39 -10.88 -2.33
N GLU A 71 -9.71 -10.37 -1.14
CA GLU A 71 -9.53 -11.10 0.13
C GLU A 71 -10.81 -11.81 0.55
N VAL A 72 -11.98 -11.21 0.30
CA VAL A 72 -13.26 -11.66 0.85
C VAL A 72 -14.04 -12.54 -0.14
N ALA A 73 -14.13 -12.11 -1.39
CA ALA A 73 -15.07 -12.70 -2.34
C ALA A 73 -14.74 -14.16 -2.74
N ILE A 74 -13.50 -14.56 -2.59
CA ILE A 74 -13.05 -15.94 -2.87
C ILE A 74 -13.27 -16.92 -1.69
N GLN A 75 -13.73 -16.41 -0.55
CA GLN A 75 -13.85 -17.16 0.70
C GLN A 75 -15.27 -17.73 0.88
N ALA A 76 -15.35 -18.81 1.63
CA ALA A 76 -16.60 -19.44 2.02
C ALA A 76 -16.95 -19.12 3.48
N ASN A 77 -18.22 -19.26 3.84
CA ASN A 77 -18.70 -19.09 5.22
C ASN A 77 -18.31 -17.75 5.84
N LEU A 78 -18.60 -16.68 5.11
CA LEU A 78 -18.35 -15.33 5.56
C LEU A 78 -19.30 -14.95 6.69
N VAL A 79 -18.72 -14.45 7.78
CA VAL A 79 -19.48 -13.95 8.94
C VAL A 79 -18.80 -12.68 9.49
N THR A 80 -19.61 -11.86 10.13
CA THR A 80 -19.16 -10.76 10.99
C THR A 80 -19.81 -10.85 12.36
N LEU A 81 -19.43 -9.96 13.28
CA LEU A 81 -20.06 -9.86 14.59
C LEU A 81 -20.84 -8.56 14.70
N SER A 82 -22.08 -8.63 15.20
CA SER A 82 -22.85 -7.45 15.58
C SER A 82 -22.25 -6.75 16.81
N LYS A 83 -22.81 -5.62 17.22
CA LYS A 83 -22.43 -4.92 18.45
C LYS A 83 -22.70 -5.76 19.71
N GLU A 84 -23.72 -6.59 19.63
CA GLU A 84 -24.12 -7.55 20.68
C GLU A 84 -23.27 -8.82 20.65
N ASN A 85 -22.24 -8.87 19.80
CA ASN A 85 -21.34 -10.01 19.61
C ASN A 85 -22.05 -11.24 18.98
N GLU A 86 -23.17 -11.03 18.29
CA GLU A 86 -23.87 -12.06 17.57
C GLU A 86 -23.27 -12.27 16.17
N SER A 87 -23.25 -13.52 15.72
CA SER A 87 -22.72 -13.86 14.40
C SER A 87 -23.72 -13.51 13.31
N VAL A 88 -23.34 -12.61 12.42
CA VAL A 88 -24.13 -12.20 11.24
C VAL A 88 -23.51 -12.79 9.99
N ARG A 89 -24.31 -13.55 9.23
CA ARG A 89 -23.87 -14.13 7.94
C ARG A 89 -23.75 -13.04 6.89
N LEU A 90 -22.65 -13.09 6.14
CA LEU A 90 -22.37 -12.18 5.03
C LEU A 90 -22.58 -12.89 3.70
N THR A 91 -23.26 -12.22 2.76
CA THR A 91 -23.42 -12.69 1.37
C THR A 91 -23.03 -11.62 0.38
N VAL A 92 -22.30 -11.99 -0.66
CA VAL A 92 -21.91 -11.06 -1.73
C VAL A 92 -23.15 -10.67 -2.53
N ILE A 93 -23.38 -9.37 -2.70
CA ILE A 93 -24.51 -8.83 -3.48
C ILE A 93 -24.08 -7.99 -4.68
N GLY A 94 -22.80 -7.66 -4.78
CA GLY A 94 -22.23 -6.93 -5.92
C GLY A 94 -20.82 -6.50 -5.66
N ALA A 95 -20.16 -5.92 -6.65
CA ALA A 95 -18.78 -5.43 -6.52
C ALA A 95 -18.49 -4.21 -7.39
N TYR A 96 -17.34 -3.60 -7.07
CA TYR A 96 -16.69 -2.55 -7.85
C TYR A 96 -15.30 -3.05 -8.28
N PRO A 97 -15.21 -3.78 -9.41
CA PRO A 97 -13.99 -4.49 -9.80
C PRO A 97 -12.77 -3.59 -9.98
N ASP A 98 -12.98 -2.38 -10.50
CA ASP A 98 -11.90 -1.41 -10.73
C ASP A 98 -11.24 -0.90 -9.45
N HIS A 99 -11.92 -1.09 -8.30
CA HIS A 99 -11.46 -0.67 -6.98
C HIS A 99 -11.17 -1.85 -6.04
N ASP A 100 -11.30 -3.09 -6.55
CA ASP A 100 -11.14 -4.31 -5.77
C ASP A 100 -12.03 -4.32 -4.50
N LEU A 101 -13.28 -3.85 -4.65
CA LEU A 101 -14.25 -3.79 -3.56
C LEU A 101 -15.47 -4.66 -3.83
N VAL A 102 -16.01 -5.25 -2.78
CA VAL A 102 -17.23 -6.07 -2.78
C VAL A 102 -18.24 -5.52 -1.78
N VAL A 103 -19.50 -5.53 -2.16
CA VAL A 103 -20.62 -5.20 -1.27
C VAL A 103 -21.21 -6.49 -0.74
N LEU A 104 -21.32 -6.56 0.57
CA LEU A 104 -21.84 -7.69 1.33
C LEU A 104 -23.18 -7.30 1.98
N SER A 105 -24.19 -8.15 1.85
CA SER A 105 -25.40 -8.08 2.69
C SER A 105 -25.07 -8.65 4.07
N ALA A 106 -25.51 -7.96 5.12
CA ALA A 106 -25.30 -8.29 6.53
C ALA A 106 -26.62 -8.09 7.31
N PRO A 107 -27.66 -8.93 7.08
CA PRO A 107 -28.98 -8.73 7.64
C PRO A 107 -28.95 -8.69 9.17
N GLY A 108 -29.57 -7.65 9.75
CA GLY A 108 -29.62 -7.45 11.19
C GLY A 108 -28.38 -6.81 11.80
N LEU A 109 -27.42 -6.35 11.02
CA LEU A 109 -26.23 -5.67 11.54
C LEU A 109 -26.57 -4.34 12.21
N GLY A 110 -27.58 -3.60 11.72
CA GLY A 110 -28.10 -2.39 12.33
C GLY A 110 -27.12 -1.23 12.43
N ALA A 111 -26.02 -1.27 11.66
CA ALA A 111 -24.94 -0.30 11.73
C ALA A 111 -25.22 0.95 10.87
N PRO A 112 -24.82 2.16 11.34
CA PRO A 112 -24.91 3.38 10.55
C PRO A 112 -23.97 3.31 9.33
N ALA A 113 -24.25 4.14 8.32
CA ALA A 113 -23.32 4.31 7.20
C ALA A 113 -22.11 5.15 7.63
N ALA A 114 -20.93 4.77 7.18
CA ALA A 114 -19.72 5.57 7.35
C ALA A 114 -19.88 6.92 6.64
N GLN A 115 -19.44 7.99 7.32
CA GLN A 115 -19.41 9.34 6.78
C GLN A 115 -18.01 9.60 6.19
N TRP A 116 -17.91 9.58 4.86
CA TRP A 116 -16.65 9.78 4.15
C TRP A 116 -16.34 11.27 4.01
N SER A 117 -15.18 11.66 4.48
CA SER A 117 -14.65 13.02 4.35
C SER A 117 -13.73 13.13 3.14
N ASP A 118 -13.54 14.34 2.68
CA ASP A 118 -12.65 14.66 1.57
C ASP A 118 -11.19 14.62 2.05
N SER A 119 -10.36 13.89 1.35
CA SER A 119 -8.93 13.80 1.66
C SER A 119 -8.10 14.90 1.00
N SER A 120 -8.67 15.66 0.08
CA SER A 120 -7.97 16.74 -0.66
C SER A 120 -7.45 17.86 0.23
N THR A 121 -7.99 17.99 1.46
CA THR A 121 -7.54 18.97 2.46
C THR A 121 -6.32 18.52 3.25
N LEU A 122 -5.91 17.25 3.13
CA LEU A 122 -4.74 16.72 3.81
C LEU A 122 -3.47 17.11 3.05
N GLU A 123 -2.41 17.41 3.79
CA GLU A 123 -1.08 17.63 3.24
C GLU A 123 -0.18 16.40 3.48
N GLU A 124 0.84 16.20 2.65
CA GLU A 124 1.87 15.21 2.92
C GLU A 124 2.51 15.50 4.29
N GLY A 125 2.57 14.48 5.16
CA GLY A 125 2.96 14.61 6.58
C GLY A 125 1.78 14.67 7.56
N SER A 126 0.53 14.83 7.11
CA SER A 126 -0.65 14.74 7.97
C SER A 126 -0.73 13.39 8.68
N PHE A 127 -1.00 13.39 9.99
CA PHE A 127 -1.19 12.16 10.75
C PHE A 127 -2.48 11.45 10.37
N LEU A 128 -2.38 10.14 10.21
CA LEU A 128 -3.49 9.24 9.89
C LEU A 128 -3.50 8.07 10.87
N THR A 129 -4.68 7.58 11.19
CA THR A 129 -4.85 6.39 12.03
C THR A 129 -5.84 5.41 11.42
N ALA A 130 -5.49 4.11 11.41
CA ALA A 130 -6.40 3.02 11.07
C ALA A 130 -7.11 2.54 12.33
N ILE A 131 -8.44 2.39 12.30
CA ILE A 131 -9.28 2.23 13.49
C ILE A 131 -9.96 0.87 13.49
N ARG A 132 -9.84 0.16 14.64
CA ARG A 132 -10.45 -1.14 14.88
C ARG A 132 -11.91 -1.05 15.38
N PRO A 133 -12.66 -2.17 15.35
CA PRO A 133 -14.03 -2.24 15.85
C PRO A 133 -14.19 -1.89 17.35
N ASP A 134 -13.15 -2.15 18.15
CA ASP A 134 -13.15 -1.80 19.58
C ASP A 134 -12.95 -0.29 19.84
N GLY A 135 -12.67 0.47 18.78
CA GLY A 135 -12.40 1.91 18.87
C GLY A 135 -10.95 2.24 19.22
N GLU A 136 -10.07 1.26 19.23
CA GLU A 136 -8.64 1.50 19.40
C GLU A 136 -7.96 1.67 18.04
N ALA A 137 -6.86 2.42 18.00
CA ALA A 137 -6.03 2.53 16.82
C ALA A 137 -5.30 1.21 16.54
N GLN A 138 -5.37 0.71 15.31
CA GLN A 138 -4.57 -0.43 14.86
C GLN A 138 -3.16 0.01 14.52
N ALA A 139 -3.03 1.14 13.86
CA ALA A 139 -1.76 1.75 13.52
C ALA A 139 -1.92 3.26 13.33
N MET A 140 -0.84 3.99 13.56
CA MET A 140 -0.71 5.39 13.21
C MET A 140 0.44 5.57 12.22
N GLY A 141 0.29 6.50 11.32
CA GLY A 141 1.31 6.90 10.36
C GLY A 141 1.06 8.29 9.83
N VAL A 142 1.77 8.64 8.77
CA VAL A 142 1.58 9.90 8.07
C VAL A 142 1.16 9.66 6.63
N LEU A 143 0.49 10.64 6.04
CA LEU A 143 0.27 10.69 4.61
C LEU A 143 1.61 10.92 3.92
N SER A 144 2.16 9.87 3.30
CA SER A 144 3.48 9.90 2.67
C SER A 144 3.42 10.37 1.22
N VAL A 145 2.33 10.04 0.52
CA VAL A 145 2.06 10.50 -0.85
C VAL A 145 0.58 10.78 -0.97
N HIS A 146 0.27 12.00 -1.33
CA HIS A 146 -1.08 12.39 -1.68
C HIS A 146 -1.45 11.76 -3.02
N GLU A 147 -2.66 11.75 -3.40
CA GLU A 147 -3.27 11.10 -4.56
C GLU A 147 -2.34 10.69 -5.71
N ARG A 148 -2.35 9.41 -6.04
CA ARG A 148 -1.68 8.91 -7.24
C ARG A 148 -2.43 7.74 -7.87
N SER A 149 -2.36 7.65 -9.21
CA SER A 149 -2.78 6.44 -9.91
C SER A 149 -1.71 5.35 -9.82
N LEU A 150 -2.13 4.13 -9.55
CA LEU A 150 -1.32 2.91 -9.67
C LEU A 150 -1.62 2.13 -10.94
N ARG A 151 -2.50 2.65 -11.80
CA ARG A 151 -2.72 2.11 -13.14
C ARG A 151 -1.53 2.46 -14.00
N GLN A 152 -0.86 1.44 -14.51
CA GLN A 152 0.27 1.66 -15.42
C GLN A 152 -0.15 2.40 -16.70
N ALA A 153 -1.39 2.19 -17.14
CA ALA A 153 -1.97 2.90 -18.27
C ALA A 153 -2.12 4.41 -18.03
N ASP A 154 -2.24 4.84 -16.78
CA ASP A 154 -2.46 6.26 -16.44
C ASP A 154 -1.13 7.01 -16.21
N GLN A 155 -0.04 6.28 -15.97
CA GLN A 155 1.27 6.88 -15.72
C GLN A 155 1.93 7.34 -17.02
N GLY A 156 2.20 8.63 -17.09
CA GLY A 156 2.90 9.21 -18.22
C GLY A 156 4.35 8.73 -18.31
N TYR A 157 4.72 8.17 -19.45
CA TYR A 157 6.05 7.66 -19.72
C TYR A 157 6.76 8.54 -20.75
N LEU A 158 7.93 9.07 -20.38
CA LEU A 158 8.75 9.90 -21.24
C LEU A 158 9.59 9.06 -22.22
N GLY A 159 10.11 7.91 -21.76
CA GLY A 159 10.90 7.01 -22.58
C GLY A 159 12.37 7.40 -22.72
N VAL A 160 12.99 7.73 -21.59
CA VAL A 160 14.43 7.99 -21.49
C VAL A 160 15.05 7.07 -20.43
N ALA A 161 16.35 6.79 -20.58
CA ALA A 161 17.17 6.23 -19.53
C ALA A 161 18.16 7.29 -19.01
N ILE A 162 18.34 7.27 -17.69
CA ILE A 162 19.25 8.16 -16.94
C ILE A 162 20.06 7.27 -16.01
N ASP A 163 21.36 7.53 -15.83
CA ASP A 163 22.16 6.80 -14.86
C ASP A 163 21.67 7.14 -13.43
N PRO A 164 21.30 6.14 -12.60
CA PRO A 164 20.86 6.38 -11.24
C PRO A 164 21.90 7.07 -10.33
N ARG A 165 23.17 7.06 -10.72
CA ARG A 165 24.26 7.70 -10.00
C ARG A 165 24.45 9.16 -10.37
N GLU A 166 23.77 9.66 -11.39
CA GLU A 166 23.79 11.07 -11.78
C GLU A 166 23.26 11.94 -10.63
N MET A 167 24.12 12.86 -10.19
CA MET A 167 23.82 13.85 -9.17
C MET A 167 24.34 15.21 -9.61
N GLY A 168 23.57 16.26 -9.40
CA GLY A 168 23.92 17.63 -9.76
C GLY A 168 22.73 18.38 -10.32
N GLU A 169 22.96 19.60 -10.76
CA GLU A 169 21.93 20.38 -11.45
C GLU A 169 21.75 19.85 -12.88
N GLY A 170 20.63 19.22 -13.10
CA GLY A 170 20.33 18.52 -14.34
C GLY A 170 20.82 17.07 -14.36
N VAL A 171 20.26 16.27 -15.24
CA VAL A 171 20.61 14.85 -15.43
C VAL A 171 20.81 14.56 -16.91
N VAL A 172 21.88 13.83 -17.23
CA VAL A 172 22.19 13.47 -18.61
C VAL A 172 21.34 12.30 -19.07
N ILE A 173 20.68 12.43 -20.19
CA ILE A 173 19.91 11.38 -20.84
C ILE A 173 20.87 10.43 -21.57
N SER A 174 21.03 9.22 -21.03
CA SER A 174 21.95 8.21 -21.59
C SER A 174 21.39 7.50 -22.80
N SER A 175 20.06 7.30 -22.88
CA SER A 175 19.41 6.74 -24.05
C SER A 175 17.95 7.22 -24.18
N VAL A 176 17.42 7.17 -25.39
CA VAL A 176 16.03 7.49 -25.72
C VAL A 176 15.41 6.31 -26.43
N PHE A 177 14.28 5.81 -25.92
CA PHE A 177 13.60 4.67 -26.51
C PHE A 177 12.88 5.08 -27.80
N LYS A 178 13.04 4.26 -28.83
CA LYS A 178 12.38 4.48 -30.13
C LYS A 178 10.86 4.60 -29.96
N ASP A 179 10.27 5.52 -30.70
CA ASP A 179 8.81 5.80 -30.71
C ASP A 179 8.23 6.27 -29.38
N SER A 180 9.07 6.57 -28.38
CA SER A 180 8.65 7.13 -27.10
C SER A 180 8.26 8.61 -27.21
N ALA A 181 7.67 9.16 -26.13
CA ALA A 181 7.34 10.58 -26.03
C ALA A 181 8.59 11.47 -26.20
N ALA A 182 9.71 11.08 -25.61
CA ALA A 182 10.98 11.79 -25.76
C ALA A 182 11.49 11.77 -27.20
N HIS A 183 11.48 10.59 -27.84
CA HIS A 183 11.90 10.45 -29.23
C HIS A 183 11.06 11.33 -30.18
N LYS A 184 9.73 11.32 -30.02
CA LYS A 184 8.81 12.15 -30.82
C LYS A 184 8.97 13.65 -30.55
N ALA A 185 9.41 14.04 -29.36
CA ALA A 185 9.71 15.42 -28.99
C ALA A 185 11.12 15.86 -29.41
N GLY A 186 11.90 14.99 -30.08
CA GLY A 186 13.23 15.31 -30.58
C GLY A 186 14.32 15.35 -29.49
N ILE A 187 14.09 14.72 -28.35
CA ILE A 187 15.11 14.49 -27.31
C ILE A 187 16.05 13.40 -27.81
N ILE A 188 17.35 13.58 -27.61
CA ILE A 188 18.39 12.64 -28.05
C ILE A 188 19.32 12.27 -26.87
N PRO A 189 20.03 11.13 -26.94
CA PRO A 189 21.09 10.82 -25.99
C PRO A 189 22.13 11.95 -25.94
N GLY A 190 22.60 12.26 -24.74
CA GLY A 190 23.51 13.39 -24.48
C GLY A 190 22.82 14.71 -24.11
N ASP A 191 21.51 14.84 -24.28
CA ASP A 191 20.77 15.98 -23.73
C ASP A 191 20.80 15.95 -22.20
N THR A 192 20.95 17.11 -21.58
CA THR A 192 20.83 17.26 -20.13
C THR A 192 19.46 17.81 -19.79
N LEU A 193 18.64 17.04 -19.10
CA LEU A 193 17.36 17.48 -18.56
C LEU A 193 17.59 18.35 -17.33
N LEU A 194 17.30 19.64 -17.42
CA LEU A 194 17.58 20.62 -16.36
C LEU A 194 16.34 20.96 -15.54
N LYS A 195 15.16 21.08 -16.18
CA LYS A 195 13.90 21.41 -15.48
C LYS A 195 12.74 20.59 -15.99
N ILE A 196 11.79 20.31 -15.10
CA ILE A 196 10.47 19.74 -15.40
C ILE A 196 9.42 20.68 -14.81
N LYS A 197 8.52 21.24 -15.65
CA LYS A 197 7.47 22.21 -15.24
C LYS A 197 8.08 23.35 -14.39
N GLY A 198 9.16 23.91 -14.84
CA GLY A 198 9.88 25.02 -14.19
C GLY A 198 10.75 24.66 -12.99
N LYS A 199 10.63 23.43 -12.42
CA LYS A 199 11.45 22.97 -11.26
C LYS A 199 12.75 22.35 -11.74
N ILE A 200 13.87 22.78 -11.16
CA ILE A 200 15.20 22.19 -11.41
C ILE A 200 15.21 20.73 -10.91
N VAL A 201 15.82 19.84 -11.67
CA VAL A 201 16.04 18.44 -11.27
C VAL A 201 17.49 18.21 -10.86
N LYS A 202 17.70 17.51 -9.74
CA LYS A 202 19.04 17.32 -9.13
C LYS A 202 19.50 15.87 -9.13
N GLY A 203 18.84 14.99 -9.87
CA GLY A 203 19.23 13.60 -9.98
C GLY A 203 18.11 12.69 -10.44
N TYR A 204 18.45 11.41 -10.63
CA TYR A 204 17.53 10.37 -11.11
C TYR A 204 16.24 10.26 -10.28
N TYR A 205 16.34 10.25 -8.95
CA TYR A 205 15.18 10.07 -8.07
C TYR A 205 14.17 11.19 -8.20
N GLU A 206 14.63 12.42 -8.33
CA GLU A 206 13.77 13.59 -8.45
C GLU A 206 13.05 13.57 -9.82
N VAL A 207 13.79 13.32 -10.91
CA VAL A 207 13.20 13.13 -12.24
C VAL A 207 12.17 12.03 -12.24
N SER A 208 12.52 10.85 -11.68
CA SER A 208 11.61 9.70 -11.60
C SER A 208 10.34 10.03 -10.82
N THR A 209 10.48 10.73 -9.69
CA THR A 209 9.32 11.12 -8.85
C THR A 209 8.43 12.13 -9.57
N MET A 210 9.03 13.14 -10.19
CA MET A 210 8.26 14.15 -10.92
C MET A 210 7.52 13.55 -12.13
N LEU A 211 8.19 12.71 -12.92
CA LEU A 211 7.58 12.08 -14.10
C LEU A 211 6.46 11.10 -13.72
N ARG A 212 6.58 10.37 -12.59
CA ARG A 212 5.52 9.44 -12.12
C ARG A 212 4.21 10.15 -11.74
N ARG A 213 4.28 11.43 -11.39
CA ARG A 213 3.10 12.24 -11.06
C ARG A 213 2.36 12.78 -12.29
N LEU A 214 2.94 12.62 -13.47
CA LEU A 214 2.36 13.09 -14.73
C LEU A 214 1.48 12.00 -15.36
N LYS A 215 0.41 12.43 -16.01
CA LYS A 215 -0.58 11.54 -16.64
C LYS A 215 -0.24 11.28 -18.12
N VAL A 216 -0.76 10.17 -18.64
CA VAL A 216 -0.74 9.90 -20.08
C VAL A 216 -1.47 11.02 -20.82
N GLY A 217 -0.89 11.47 -21.96
CA GLY A 217 -1.41 12.60 -22.73
C GLY A 217 -1.00 13.99 -22.23
N GLU A 218 -0.48 14.09 -21.01
CA GLU A 218 0.05 15.36 -20.48
C GLU A 218 1.29 15.80 -21.28
N LYS A 219 1.42 17.12 -21.47
CA LYS A 219 2.54 17.74 -22.20
C LYS A 219 3.35 18.60 -21.22
N PRO A 220 4.20 18.01 -20.40
CA PRO A 220 5.03 18.77 -19.48
C PRO A 220 6.03 19.65 -20.25
N GLU A 221 6.25 20.84 -19.75
CA GLU A 221 7.37 21.68 -20.17
C GLU A 221 8.67 21.07 -19.62
N LEU A 222 9.58 20.70 -20.50
CA LEU A 222 10.92 20.25 -20.16
C LEU A 222 11.95 21.23 -20.70
N LEU A 223 12.86 21.70 -19.83
CA LEU A 223 14.04 22.43 -20.24
C LEU A 223 15.21 21.46 -20.34
N ILE A 224 15.70 21.27 -21.55
CA ILE A 224 16.91 20.49 -21.82
C ILE A 224 18.04 21.39 -22.26
N VAL A 225 19.27 20.96 -22.07
CA VAL A 225 20.48 21.59 -22.57
C VAL A 225 21.14 20.64 -23.57
N ARG A 226 21.36 21.10 -24.81
CA ARG A 226 22.07 20.40 -25.88
C ARG A 226 23.23 21.23 -26.35
N GLU A 227 24.45 20.69 -26.28
CA GLU A 227 25.67 21.41 -26.71
C GLU A 227 25.77 22.81 -26.07
N GLY A 228 25.44 22.90 -24.77
CA GLY A 228 25.46 24.16 -24.02
C GLY A 228 24.28 25.12 -24.32
N LYS A 229 23.38 24.78 -25.22
CA LYS A 229 22.24 25.63 -25.58
C LYS A 229 20.94 25.12 -24.94
N PRO A 230 20.21 25.97 -24.20
CA PRO A 230 18.92 25.60 -23.62
C PRO A 230 17.85 25.46 -24.70
N ARG A 231 16.98 24.46 -24.56
CA ARG A 231 15.83 24.19 -25.43
C ARG A 231 14.62 23.81 -24.60
N LEU A 232 13.47 24.36 -24.91
CA LEU A 232 12.19 23.92 -24.34
C LEU A 232 11.57 22.88 -25.25
N VAL A 233 11.15 21.75 -24.69
CA VAL A 233 10.45 20.66 -25.38
C VAL A 233 9.18 20.28 -24.61
N PHE A 234 8.15 19.86 -25.34
CA PHE A 234 6.83 19.54 -24.81
C PHE A 234 6.42 18.13 -25.25
N PRO A 235 7.02 17.08 -24.68
CA PRO A 235 6.68 15.70 -25.03
C PRO A 235 5.23 15.39 -24.65
N THR A 236 4.47 14.74 -25.52
CA THR A 236 3.18 14.15 -25.16
C THR A 236 3.44 12.79 -24.52
N LEU A 237 3.24 12.71 -23.22
CA LEU A 237 3.53 11.48 -22.46
C LEU A 237 2.65 10.32 -22.93
N GLN A 238 3.24 9.15 -23.06
CA GLN A 238 2.61 7.92 -23.52
C GLN A 238 2.42 6.94 -22.35
N PRO A 239 1.51 5.94 -22.47
CA PRO A 239 1.46 4.86 -21.50
C PRO A 239 2.77 4.07 -21.49
N ARG A 240 3.20 3.64 -20.32
CA ARG A 240 4.40 2.80 -20.19
C ARG A 240 4.13 1.42 -20.78
N GLN A 241 4.86 1.04 -21.81
CA GLN A 241 4.87 -0.36 -22.26
C GLN A 241 5.64 -1.20 -21.24
N VAL A 242 4.94 -2.16 -20.64
CA VAL A 242 5.48 -2.93 -19.52
C VAL A 242 6.42 -4.01 -20.02
N GLN A 243 7.71 -3.87 -19.75
CA GLN A 243 8.57 -5.05 -19.56
C GLN A 243 8.64 -5.30 -18.04
N GLN A 244 8.08 -6.43 -17.61
CA GLN A 244 8.06 -6.84 -16.22
C GLN A 244 9.49 -7.20 -15.74
N TYR A 245 10.21 -6.23 -15.18
CA TYR A 245 11.39 -6.47 -14.36
C TYR A 245 11.08 -6.16 -12.90
N GLU A 246 10.36 -7.06 -12.24
CA GLU A 246 10.31 -7.04 -10.78
C GLU A 246 11.57 -7.73 -10.23
N SER A 247 12.44 -6.98 -9.57
CA SER A 247 13.60 -7.57 -8.93
C SER A 247 13.15 -8.43 -7.72
N ARG A 248 13.38 -9.74 -7.80
CA ARG A 248 13.05 -10.72 -6.74
C ARG A 248 13.66 -10.40 -5.38
N ARG A 249 14.76 -9.62 -5.33
CA ARG A 249 15.46 -9.27 -4.09
C ARG A 249 14.71 -8.26 -3.21
N MET A 250 13.97 -7.31 -3.78
CA MET A 250 13.19 -6.36 -2.97
C MET A 250 11.96 -7.00 -2.33
N LYS A 251 11.35 -8.03 -2.95
CA LYS A 251 10.17 -8.72 -2.40
C LYS A 251 10.42 -9.41 -1.06
N SER A 252 11.63 -9.87 -0.77
CA SER A 252 11.93 -10.60 0.47
C SER A 252 12.04 -9.70 1.70
N MET A 253 12.23 -8.39 1.52
CA MET A 253 12.40 -7.43 2.62
C MET A 253 11.09 -6.73 3.03
N ASP A 254 10.09 -6.77 2.17
CA ASP A 254 8.82 -6.05 2.37
C ASP A 254 7.81 -6.81 3.26
N GLY A 255 8.08 -8.07 3.56
CA GLY A 255 7.16 -8.95 4.28
C GLY A 255 5.94 -9.36 3.43
N GLU A 256 4.90 -9.85 4.08
CA GLU A 256 3.67 -10.26 3.40
C GLU A 256 2.93 -9.05 2.80
N GLN A 257 2.43 -9.20 1.59
CA GLN A 257 1.74 -8.15 0.83
C GLN A 257 0.41 -8.68 0.29
N ASN A 258 -0.58 -7.81 0.14
CA ASN A 258 -1.81 -8.20 -0.53
C ASN A 258 -1.57 -8.57 -1.99
N ARG A 259 -2.30 -9.58 -2.48
CA ARG A 259 -2.18 -10.06 -3.85
C ARG A 259 -2.56 -8.97 -4.86
N VAL A 260 -3.68 -8.28 -4.63
CA VAL A 260 -4.11 -7.12 -5.41
C VAL A 260 -3.69 -5.85 -4.66
N ARG A 261 -2.70 -5.14 -5.19
CA ARG A 261 -2.12 -3.91 -4.63
C ARG A 261 -1.70 -2.90 -5.69
N SER A 262 -2.21 -3.05 -6.89
CA SER A 262 -1.93 -2.18 -8.04
C SER A 262 -3.19 -2.05 -8.89
N ASN A 263 -3.12 -1.21 -9.92
CA ASN A 263 -4.21 -0.93 -10.86
C ASN A 263 -5.36 -0.09 -10.29
N PHE A 264 -5.16 0.56 -9.15
CA PHE A 264 -6.10 1.53 -8.61
C PHE A 264 -5.95 2.89 -9.33
N SER A 265 -7.08 3.52 -9.65
CA SER A 265 -7.12 4.83 -10.33
C SER A 265 -6.60 5.96 -9.45
N ASN A 266 -6.90 5.89 -8.17
CA ASN A 266 -6.52 6.89 -7.18
C ASN A 266 -6.29 6.24 -5.81
N VAL A 267 -5.16 6.51 -5.18
CA VAL A 267 -4.84 6.08 -3.82
C VAL A 267 -4.01 7.12 -3.10
N LEU A 268 -4.20 7.20 -1.78
CA LEU A 268 -3.27 7.80 -0.85
C LEU A 268 -2.27 6.72 -0.40
N GLN A 269 -1.08 7.10 -0.03
CA GLN A 269 -0.11 6.20 0.58
C GLN A 269 0.30 6.71 1.96
N SER A 270 0.29 5.81 2.94
CA SER A 270 0.78 6.05 4.30
C SER A 270 1.88 5.08 4.67
N ASP A 271 2.71 5.46 5.63
CA ASP A 271 3.74 4.63 6.23
C ASP A 271 3.23 3.81 7.44
N MET A 272 1.91 3.71 7.61
CA MET A 272 1.31 2.84 8.64
C MET A 272 1.75 1.39 8.47
N GLU A 273 2.13 0.76 9.59
CA GLU A 273 2.47 -0.67 9.61
C GLU A 273 1.22 -1.50 9.90
N LEU A 274 0.62 -2.03 8.84
CA LEU A 274 -0.57 -2.88 8.89
C LEU A 274 -0.28 -4.27 8.34
N GLY A 275 -1.04 -5.28 8.77
CA GLY A 275 -1.05 -6.62 8.18
C GLY A 275 -1.86 -6.67 6.88
N VAL A 276 -1.73 -7.77 6.14
CA VAL A 276 -2.55 -8.02 4.94
C VAL A 276 -4.03 -8.21 5.29
N GLU A 277 -4.30 -8.71 6.48
CA GLU A 277 -5.64 -8.93 7.05
C GLU A 277 -6.28 -7.66 7.65
N ASP A 278 -5.56 -6.54 7.64
CA ASP A 278 -6.05 -5.25 8.14
C ASP A 278 -6.68 -4.39 7.01
N THR A 279 -6.79 -4.94 5.80
CA THR A 279 -7.54 -4.31 4.73
C THR A 279 -9.01 -4.12 5.10
N GLY A 280 -9.59 -3.01 4.67
CA GLY A 280 -10.96 -2.62 5.01
C GLY A 280 -11.07 -1.79 6.29
N LEU A 281 -9.98 -1.56 7.05
CA LEU A 281 -10.01 -0.61 8.17
C LEU A 281 -10.27 0.82 7.68
N PRO A 282 -11.18 1.57 8.31
CA PRO A 282 -11.32 2.99 8.05
C PRO A 282 -10.08 3.73 8.53
N VAL A 283 -9.66 4.72 7.77
CA VAL A 283 -8.56 5.63 8.10
C VAL A 283 -9.13 6.99 8.43
N ALA A 284 -8.78 7.50 9.60
CA ALA A 284 -9.19 8.82 10.06
C ALA A 284 -8.00 9.76 10.22
N ASP A 285 -8.28 11.06 10.11
CA ASP A 285 -7.40 12.13 10.54
C ASP A 285 -7.48 12.37 12.06
N LEU A 286 -6.75 13.35 12.57
CA LEU A 286 -6.73 13.68 13.99
C LEU A 286 -8.05 14.29 14.51
N GLU A 287 -8.91 14.78 13.62
CA GLU A 287 -10.26 15.27 13.95
C GLU A 287 -11.30 14.15 13.99
N GLY A 288 -10.90 12.91 13.66
CA GLY A 288 -11.77 11.73 13.65
C GLY A 288 -12.66 11.66 12.41
N ARG A 289 -12.32 12.37 11.33
CA ARG A 289 -13.00 12.30 10.04
C ARG A 289 -12.45 11.11 9.26
N ILE A 290 -13.33 10.27 8.73
CA ILE A 290 -12.93 9.12 7.92
C ILE A 290 -12.53 9.61 6.52
N VAL A 291 -11.25 9.68 6.25
CA VAL A 291 -10.65 10.19 5.01
C VAL A 291 -10.38 9.11 3.97
N GLY A 292 -10.62 7.84 4.31
CA GLY A 292 -10.48 6.73 3.38
C GLY A 292 -10.56 5.36 4.04
N VAL A 293 -10.26 4.32 3.26
CA VAL A 293 -10.23 2.92 3.70
C VAL A 293 -8.95 2.23 3.24
N VAL A 294 -8.36 1.42 4.09
CA VAL A 294 -7.19 0.61 3.76
C VAL A 294 -7.54 -0.39 2.66
N ILE A 295 -6.93 -0.25 1.48
CA ILE A 295 -7.21 -1.13 0.34
C ILE A 295 -6.10 -2.17 0.12
N ALA A 296 -4.86 -1.87 0.46
CA ALA A 296 -3.80 -2.86 0.38
C ALA A 296 -2.57 -2.48 1.20
N ARG A 297 -1.88 -3.50 1.69
CA ARG A 297 -0.48 -3.42 2.08
C ARG A 297 0.40 -3.71 0.86
N ALA A 298 1.13 -2.72 0.41
CA ALA A 298 1.99 -2.81 -0.78
C ALA A 298 3.48 -2.99 -0.44
N GLY A 299 3.87 -2.79 0.81
CA GLY A 299 5.22 -2.95 1.32
C GLY A 299 5.27 -2.75 2.83
N ARG A 300 6.45 -2.88 3.41
CA ARG A 300 6.66 -2.74 4.87
C ARG A 300 6.16 -1.38 5.41
N ILE A 301 6.45 -0.32 4.68
CA ILE A 301 6.08 1.07 5.01
C ILE A 301 5.21 1.67 3.91
N SER A 302 4.34 0.86 3.31
CA SER A 302 3.49 1.29 2.20
C SER A 302 2.11 0.67 2.33
N THR A 303 1.24 1.39 3.02
CA THR A 303 -0.19 1.11 3.10
C THR A 303 -0.92 2.00 2.10
N LEU A 304 -1.73 1.38 1.25
CA LEU A 304 -2.55 2.06 0.26
C LEU A 304 -3.96 2.26 0.81
N ILE A 305 -4.46 3.46 0.64
CA ILE A 305 -5.75 3.91 1.15
C ILE A 305 -6.58 4.41 -0.03
N LEU A 306 -7.79 3.92 -0.17
CA LEU A 306 -8.76 4.47 -1.12
C LEU A 306 -9.38 5.72 -0.50
N PRO A 307 -9.33 6.89 -1.18
CA PRO A 307 -9.78 8.17 -0.62
C PRO A 307 -11.28 8.20 -0.32
N GLY A 308 -11.69 9.03 0.64
CA GLY A 308 -13.09 9.16 1.06
C GLY A 308 -14.00 9.72 -0.02
N GLU A 309 -13.52 10.65 -0.83
CA GLU A 309 -14.23 11.18 -2.00
C GLU A 309 -14.46 10.12 -3.08
N GLU A 310 -13.46 9.25 -3.32
CA GLU A 310 -13.59 8.12 -4.23
C GLU A 310 -14.66 7.15 -3.72
N MET A 311 -14.68 6.89 -2.40
CA MET A 311 -15.71 6.07 -1.76
C MET A 311 -17.11 6.67 -1.93
N ARG A 312 -17.28 7.99 -1.77
CA ARG A 312 -18.56 8.64 -1.99
C ARG A 312 -19.04 8.53 -3.43
N GLU A 313 -18.15 8.79 -4.38
CA GLU A 313 -18.46 8.66 -5.81
C GLU A 313 -18.86 7.22 -6.16
N LEU A 314 -18.10 6.25 -5.66
CA LEU A 314 -18.33 4.84 -5.91
C LEU A 314 -19.68 4.37 -5.37
N LEU A 315 -20.00 4.72 -4.13
CA LEU A 315 -21.23 4.34 -3.47
C LEU A 315 -22.49 5.05 -4.03
N SER A 316 -22.33 6.08 -4.85
CA SER A 316 -23.40 6.68 -5.62
C SER A 316 -23.84 5.85 -6.84
N LYS A 317 -23.00 4.88 -7.24
CA LYS A 317 -23.21 3.97 -8.37
C LYS A 317 -23.67 2.61 -7.86
N GLU A 318 -24.57 1.95 -8.60
CA GLU A 318 -24.93 0.57 -8.24
C GLU A 318 -23.74 -0.37 -8.46
N PRO A 319 -23.47 -1.31 -7.54
CA PRO A 319 -22.45 -2.30 -7.71
C PRO A 319 -22.79 -3.26 -8.84
N GLN A 320 -21.79 -3.72 -9.57
CA GLN A 320 -21.97 -4.72 -10.63
C GLN A 320 -22.35 -6.07 -10.02
N GLU A 321 -23.33 -6.73 -10.60
CA GLU A 321 -23.63 -8.12 -10.25
C GLU A 321 -22.44 -9.00 -10.60
N ILE A 322 -22.04 -9.86 -9.66
CA ILE A 322 -20.94 -10.80 -9.87
C ILE A 322 -21.44 -12.20 -9.60
N ASP A 323 -21.35 -13.07 -10.58
CA ASP A 323 -21.50 -14.52 -10.40
C ASP A 323 -20.22 -15.08 -9.76
N MET A 324 -20.07 -14.84 -8.47
CA MET A 324 -18.95 -15.33 -7.70
C MET A 324 -19.27 -16.73 -7.18
N LYS A 325 -18.78 -17.74 -7.87
CA LYS A 325 -18.74 -19.09 -7.33
C LYS A 325 -17.63 -19.15 -6.28
N PRO A 326 -17.94 -19.31 -4.99
CA PRO A 326 -16.92 -19.45 -3.97
C PRO A 326 -16.01 -20.62 -4.37
N ASN A 327 -14.72 -20.40 -4.35
CA ASN A 327 -13.75 -21.46 -4.54
C ASN A 327 -14.07 -22.56 -3.53
N ARG A 328 -14.32 -23.79 -4.01
CA ARG A 328 -14.41 -24.92 -3.13
C ARG A 328 -13.17 -24.90 -2.23
N PRO A 329 -13.34 -25.04 -0.90
CA PRO A 329 -12.20 -25.04 -0.01
C PRO A 329 -11.18 -26.04 -0.57
N ILE A 330 -10.01 -25.53 -0.96
CA ILE A 330 -8.88 -26.41 -1.22
C ILE A 330 -8.69 -27.11 0.13
N ARG A 331 -9.16 -28.36 0.22
CA ARG A 331 -8.75 -29.25 1.28
C ARG A 331 -7.22 -29.21 1.23
N ARG A 332 -6.63 -28.35 2.04
CA ARG A 332 -5.26 -28.59 2.47
C ARG A 332 -5.36 -29.98 3.12
N THR A 333 -5.07 -30.99 2.33
CA THR A 333 -4.63 -32.23 2.92
C THR A 333 -3.50 -31.79 3.83
N ARG A 334 -3.78 -31.66 5.14
CA ARG A 334 -2.74 -31.95 6.10
C ARG A 334 -2.20 -33.28 5.59
N ARG A 335 -1.06 -33.25 4.93
CA ARG A 335 -0.15 -34.37 5.09
C ARG A 335 -0.03 -34.42 6.60
N SER A 336 -0.80 -35.31 7.20
CA SER A 336 -0.47 -35.85 8.48
C SER A 336 1.00 -36.23 8.27
N ALA A 337 1.91 -35.42 8.84
CA ALA A 337 3.23 -35.96 9.11
C ALA A 337 2.90 -37.24 9.85
N GLU A 338 3.11 -38.38 9.21
CA GLU A 338 3.10 -39.64 9.92
C GLU A 338 3.99 -39.41 11.14
N PRO A 339 3.52 -39.75 12.33
CA PRO A 339 4.34 -39.57 13.52
C PRO A 339 5.65 -40.28 13.23
N MET A 340 6.74 -39.55 13.26
CA MET A 340 8.09 -40.02 13.03
C MET A 340 8.26 -41.32 13.86
N SER A 341 8.67 -42.40 13.22
CA SER A 341 8.83 -43.66 13.92
C SER A 341 9.82 -43.50 15.08
N ASN A 342 9.72 -44.32 16.11
CA ASN A 342 10.66 -44.27 17.23
C ASN A 342 12.12 -44.46 16.76
N ASP A 343 12.34 -45.20 15.67
CA ASP A 343 13.65 -45.42 15.07
C ASP A 343 14.19 -44.16 14.38
N ASP A 344 13.33 -43.43 13.62
CA ASP A 344 13.72 -42.17 13.00
C ASP A 344 14.03 -41.06 14.03
N ARG A 345 13.33 -41.12 15.16
CA ARG A 345 13.55 -40.20 16.30
C ARG A 345 14.87 -40.48 17.01
N ALA A 346 15.22 -41.76 17.16
CA ALA A 346 16.48 -42.19 17.74
C ALA A 346 17.67 -41.82 16.83
N GLU A 347 17.52 -41.98 15.52
CA GLU A 347 18.54 -41.61 14.54
C GLU A 347 18.76 -40.10 14.49
N LEU A 348 17.68 -39.28 14.57
CA LEU A 348 17.79 -37.82 14.63
C LEU A 348 18.50 -37.33 15.90
N LEU A 349 18.21 -37.99 17.05
CA LEU A 349 18.86 -37.67 18.33
C LEU A 349 20.35 -38.01 18.31
N ARG A 350 20.75 -39.15 17.71
CA ARG A 350 22.16 -39.47 17.52
C ARG A 350 22.88 -38.43 16.65
N LYS A 351 22.30 -38.06 15.51
CA LYS A 351 22.88 -37.04 14.63
C LYS A 351 23.02 -35.68 15.32
N LEU A 352 22.09 -35.31 16.20
CA LEU A 352 22.19 -34.11 17.00
C LEU A 352 23.27 -34.18 18.09
N GLN A 353 23.45 -35.36 18.72
CA GLN A 353 24.53 -35.56 19.68
C GLN A 353 25.90 -35.52 19.03
N ASP A 354 26.11 -36.18 17.89
CA ASP A 354 27.34 -36.15 17.12
C ASP A 354 27.72 -34.69 16.65
N LEU A 355 26.73 -33.85 16.38
CA LEU A 355 26.96 -32.45 16.05
C LEU A 355 27.33 -31.60 17.27
N LEU A 356 26.93 -31.96 18.46
CA LEU A 356 27.25 -31.24 19.70
C LEU A 356 28.56 -31.66 20.32
N GLU A 357 29.04 -32.92 20.03
CA GLU A 357 30.31 -33.43 20.54
C GLU A 357 31.49 -33.24 19.57
N GLY A 358 31.23 -32.82 18.32
CA GLY A 358 32.22 -32.63 17.26
C GLY A 358 32.61 -31.16 16.98
N GLY A 359 32.28 -30.20 17.87
CA GLY A 359 32.58 -28.76 17.73
C GLY A 359 33.62 -28.28 18.73
#